data_f638a802a6e965c47d8ea2d756e90364
#
_entry.id   f638a802a6e965c47d8ea2d756e90364
#
_cell.length_a   1.000
_cell.length_b   1.000
_cell.length_c   1.000
_cell.angle_alpha   90.00
_cell.angle_beta   90.00
_cell.angle_gamma   90.00
#
_symmetry.space_group_name_H-M   'P 1'
#
loop_
_entity.id
_entity.type
_entity.pdbx_description
1 polymer ?
#
loop_
_entity_poly.entity_id
_entity_poly.type
_entity_poly.pdbx_seq_one_letter_code
_entity_poly.pdbx_strand_id
1 'polypeptide(L)'
;MAIGPKSPPLVQLFAALQTERIKFMLVGMSAANLQGVLATTVDVDVWIGLAPREYMRVINLCRKLKATVHSPNKVFLRDETPVDFVYELGGLQSFNRELLRAKKLPFHGLKVPVLPLERICKSKELVARDKDKLHILLIRQVLKLKKSAERTVRPRR
;
A
#
# COMPACT_ATOMS: atom_id res chain seq x y z
N MET A 1 0.90 16.74 13.80
CA MET A 1 1.92 17.39 12.96
C MET A 1 1.32 17.75 11.61
N ALA A 2 1.38 19.01 11.23
CA ALA A 2 0.84 19.45 9.95
C ALA A 2 1.70 18.95 8.79
N ILE A 3 1.05 18.46 7.72
CA ILE A 3 1.74 18.06 6.49
C ILE A 3 2.02 19.33 5.69
N GLY A 4 3.29 19.60 5.46
CA GLY A 4 3.74 20.82 4.80
C GLY A 4 4.66 20.54 3.62
N PRO A 5 5.14 21.61 2.93
CA PRO A 5 6.00 21.47 1.75
C PRO A 5 7.32 20.71 2.01
N LYS A 6 7.76 20.65 3.26
CA LYS A 6 8.97 19.92 3.66
C LYS A 6 8.71 18.46 4.02
N SER A 7 7.47 18.02 4.10
CA SER A 7 7.14 16.61 4.32
C SER A 7 7.59 15.78 3.12
N PRO A 8 7.95 14.49 3.33
CA PRO A 8 8.29 13.61 2.20
C PRO A 8 7.19 13.60 1.14
N PRO A 9 7.53 13.55 -0.15
CA PRO A 9 6.53 13.57 -1.23
C PRO A 9 5.46 12.49 -1.11
N LEU A 10 5.80 11.29 -0.65
CA LEU A 10 4.82 10.23 -0.44
C LEU A 10 3.80 10.58 0.65
N VAL A 11 4.25 11.23 1.71
CA VAL A 11 3.35 11.71 2.78
C VAL A 11 2.41 12.77 2.24
N GLN A 12 2.93 13.70 1.42
CA GLN A 12 2.12 14.72 0.76
C GLN A 12 1.06 14.08 -0.15
N LEU A 13 1.42 13.03 -0.89
CA LEU A 13 0.47 12.31 -1.75
C LEU A 13 -0.65 11.69 -0.92
N PHE A 14 -0.32 10.97 0.13
CA PHE A 14 -1.34 10.33 0.99
C PHE A 14 -2.25 11.39 1.65
N ALA A 15 -1.69 12.47 2.14
CA ALA A 15 -2.47 13.57 2.71
C ALA A 15 -3.41 14.21 1.67
N ALA A 16 -2.93 14.40 0.45
CA ALA A 16 -3.72 14.96 -0.63
C ALA A 16 -4.87 14.03 -1.04
N LEU A 17 -4.62 12.71 -1.13
CA LEU A 17 -5.67 11.73 -1.41
C LEU A 17 -6.76 11.77 -0.33
N GLN A 18 -6.38 11.86 0.93
CA GLN A 18 -7.34 11.96 2.04
C GLN A 18 -8.13 13.27 1.98
N THR A 19 -7.48 14.39 1.72
CA THR A 19 -8.13 15.71 1.59
C THR A 19 -9.15 15.73 0.46
N GLU A 20 -8.82 15.11 -0.68
CA GLU A 20 -9.70 15.02 -1.84
C GLU A 20 -10.75 13.90 -1.70
N ARG A 21 -10.78 13.21 -0.57
CA ARG A 21 -11.70 12.09 -0.30
C ARG A 21 -11.60 10.98 -1.33
N ILE A 22 -10.41 10.76 -1.86
CA ILE A 22 -10.10 9.61 -2.74
C ILE A 22 -9.69 8.45 -1.83
N LYS A 23 -10.50 7.40 -1.82
CA LYS A 23 -10.19 6.20 -1.05
C LYS A 23 -9.01 5.47 -1.68
N PHE A 24 -8.06 5.07 -0.86
CA PHE A 24 -6.88 4.34 -1.30
C PHE A 24 -6.42 3.36 -0.22
N MET A 25 -5.58 2.44 -0.62
CA MET A 25 -4.98 1.46 0.28
C MET A 25 -3.58 1.13 -0.21
N LEU A 26 -2.62 1.11 0.70
CA LEU A 26 -1.28 0.67 0.39
C LEU A 26 -1.27 -0.84 0.24
N VAL A 27 -0.69 -1.34 -0.84
CA VAL A 27 -0.66 -2.77 -1.19
C VAL A 27 0.76 -3.19 -1.57
N GLY A 28 0.95 -4.43 -1.98
CA GLY A 28 2.24 -4.92 -2.45
C GLY A 28 3.31 -4.97 -1.36
N MET A 29 4.57 -5.02 -1.76
CA MET A 29 5.68 -5.15 -0.81
C MET A 29 5.94 -3.92 0.03
N SER A 30 5.57 -2.72 -0.42
CA SER A 30 5.63 -1.53 0.42
C SER A 30 4.69 -1.65 1.62
N ALA A 31 3.49 -2.20 1.40
CA ALA A 31 2.56 -2.51 2.50
C ALA A 31 3.12 -3.61 3.42
N ALA A 32 3.74 -4.63 2.85
CA ALA A 32 4.36 -5.70 3.62
C ALA A 32 5.51 -5.17 4.48
N ASN A 33 6.34 -4.27 3.95
CA ASN A 33 7.42 -3.64 4.70
C ASN A 33 6.92 -2.90 5.95
N LEU A 34 5.82 -2.17 5.84
CA LEU A 34 5.22 -1.49 6.99
C LEU A 34 4.72 -2.47 8.06
N GLN A 35 4.51 -3.71 7.70
CA GLN A 35 4.03 -4.76 8.60
C GLN A 35 5.14 -5.70 9.06
N GLY A 36 6.40 -5.33 8.83
CA GLY A 36 7.57 -6.02 9.37
C GLY A 36 8.26 -6.98 8.41
N VAL A 37 7.86 -7.06 7.15
CA VAL A 37 8.54 -7.88 6.16
C VAL A 37 9.77 -7.14 5.64
N LEU A 38 10.95 -7.72 5.82
CA LEU A 38 12.21 -7.16 5.34
C LEU A 38 12.46 -7.62 3.91
N ALA A 39 12.03 -6.82 2.95
CA ALA A 39 12.29 -7.05 1.54
C ALA A 39 12.61 -5.73 0.86
N THR A 40 13.54 -5.76 -0.09
CA THR A 40 13.83 -4.59 -0.91
C THR A 40 12.67 -4.36 -1.85
N THR A 41 12.11 -3.15 -1.83
CA THR A 41 11.13 -2.71 -2.81
C THR A 41 11.46 -1.29 -3.24
N VAL A 42 11.32 -1.03 -4.53
CA VAL A 42 11.53 0.30 -5.11
C VAL A 42 10.20 1.01 -5.30
N ASP A 43 9.20 0.27 -5.79
CA ASP A 43 7.89 0.81 -6.14
C ASP A 43 6.95 0.81 -4.93
N VAL A 44 6.17 1.89 -4.82
CA VAL A 44 5.08 1.97 -3.86
C VAL A 44 3.78 1.68 -4.62
N ASP A 45 3.10 0.61 -4.23
CA ASP A 45 1.84 0.21 -4.87
C ASP A 45 0.65 0.73 -4.08
N VAL A 46 -0.17 1.55 -4.73
CA VAL A 46 -1.35 2.17 -4.12
C VAL A 46 -2.60 1.73 -4.88
N TRP A 47 -3.50 1.07 -4.18
CA TRP A 47 -4.79 0.67 -4.74
C TRP A 47 -5.78 1.80 -4.56
N ILE A 48 -6.35 2.26 -5.68
CA ILE A 48 -7.26 3.41 -5.72
C ILE A 48 -8.70 2.92 -5.85
N GLY A 49 -9.56 3.44 -4.98
CA GLY A 49 -10.98 3.11 -4.98
C GLY A 49 -11.83 4.10 -5.77
N LEU A 50 -11.55 4.25 -7.07
CA LEU A 50 -12.31 5.10 -7.97
C LEU A 50 -12.86 4.31 -9.16
N ALA A 51 -13.99 4.78 -9.69
CA ALA A 51 -14.50 4.28 -10.98
C ALA A 51 -13.53 4.67 -12.11
N PRO A 52 -13.44 3.87 -13.20
CA PRO A 52 -12.51 4.14 -14.30
C PRO A 52 -12.59 5.56 -14.86
N ARG A 53 -13.78 6.13 -14.96
CA ARG A 53 -14.01 7.49 -15.47
C ARG A 53 -13.40 8.58 -14.60
N GLU A 54 -13.01 8.27 -13.35
CA GLU A 54 -12.47 9.24 -12.38
C GLU A 54 -10.97 9.11 -12.17
N TYR A 55 -10.29 8.21 -12.85
CA TYR A 55 -8.85 7.96 -12.62
C TYR A 55 -7.98 9.20 -12.88
N MET A 56 -8.40 10.07 -13.77
CA MET A 56 -7.67 11.32 -14.03
C MET A 56 -7.58 12.23 -12.81
N ARG A 57 -8.47 12.10 -11.84
CA ARG A 57 -8.39 12.85 -10.57
C ARG A 57 -7.07 12.59 -9.84
N VAL A 58 -6.63 11.33 -9.83
CA VAL A 58 -5.37 10.94 -9.19
C VAL A 58 -4.17 11.53 -9.95
N ILE A 59 -4.17 11.42 -11.26
CA ILE A 59 -3.09 11.96 -12.10
C ILE A 59 -3.00 13.49 -11.96
N ASN A 60 -4.12 14.18 -11.97
CA ASN A 60 -4.14 15.63 -11.80
C ASN A 60 -3.63 16.04 -10.41
N LEU A 61 -3.95 15.26 -9.38
CA LEU A 61 -3.45 15.48 -8.04
C LEU A 61 -1.92 15.32 -7.99
N CYS A 62 -1.40 14.28 -8.63
CA CYS A 62 0.04 14.04 -8.72
C CYS A 62 0.76 15.19 -9.43
N ARG A 63 0.18 15.71 -10.52
CA ARG A 63 0.74 16.87 -11.23
C ARG A 63 0.82 18.10 -10.33
N LYS A 64 -0.18 18.36 -9.51
CA LYS A 64 -0.17 19.45 -8.54
C LYS A 64 0.96 19.30 -7.52
N LEU A 65 1.34 18.08 -7.20
CA LEU A 65 2.44 17.76 -6.29
C LEU A 65 3.80 17.66 -6.99
N LYS A 66 3.88 18.11 -8.24
CA LYS A 66 5.11 18.14 -9.06
C LYS A 66 5.67 16.76 -9.38
N ALA A 67 4.80 15.74 -9.41
CA ALA A 67 5.19 14.42 -9.88
C ALA A 67 5.33 14.38 -11.39
N THR A 68 6.20 13.49 -11.89
CA THR A 68 6.34 13.22 -13.30
C THR A 68 5.47 12.02 -13.67
N VAL A 69 4.54 12.21 -14.60
CA VAL A 69 3.64 11.14 -15.05
C VAL A 69 4.35 10.31 -16.12
N HIS A 70 4.59 9.04 -15.81
CA HIS A 70 5.22 8.10 -16.73
C HIS A 70 4.19 7.39 -17.61
N SER A 71 3.08 6.99 -17.02
CA SER A 71 1.97 6.31 -17.69
C SER A 71 0.67 6.59 -16.90
N PRO A 72 -0.51 6.19 -17.39
CA PRO A 72 -1.76 6.43 -16.67
C PRO A 72 -1.81 5.84 -15.25
N ASN A 73 -0.97 4.86 -14.96
CA ASN A 73 -0.93 4.20 -13.65
C ASN A 73 0.44 4.25 -12.97
N LYS A 74 1.39 5.02 -13.48
CA LYS A 74 2.71 5.15 -12.87
C LYS A 74 3.20 6.59 -12.89
N VAL A 75 3.62 7.06 -11.72
CA VAL A 75 4.21 8.39 -11.55
C VAL A 75 5.54 8.27 -10.79
N PHE A 76 6.41 9.25 -10.99
CA PHE A 76 7.57 9.45 -10.14
C PHE A 76 7.33 10.72 -9.32
N LEU A 77 7.36 10.59 -8.01
CA LEU A 77 7.21 11.75 -7.13
C LEU A 77 8.38 12.71 -7.29
N ARG A 78 8.30 13.88 -6.68
CA ARG A 78 9.33 14.92 -6.79
C ARG A 78 10.72 14.44 -6.35
N ASP A 79 10.80 13.48 -5.42
CA ASP A 79 12.04 12.84 -4.96
C ASP A 79 12.39 11.56 -5.74
N GLU A 80 11.74 11.35 -6.89
CA GLU A 80 11.90 10.20 -7.77
C GLU A 80 11.36 8.88 -7.21
N THR A 81 10.60 8.89 -6.13
CA THR A 81 9.92 7.70 -5.64
C THR A 81 8.91 7.21 -6.67
N PRO A 82 9.03 5.97 -7.20
CA PRO A 82 8.05 5.43 -8.13
C PRO A 82 6.80 5.00 -7.39
N VAL A 83 5.64 5.42 -7.90
CA VAL A 83 4.34 5.01 -7.36
C VAL A 83 3.53 4.38 -8.49
N ASP A 84 3.09 3.15 -8.27
CA ASP A 84 2.18 2.44 -9.14
C ASP A 84 0.76 2.51 -8.57
N PHE A 85 -0.16 3.01 -9.36
CA PHE A 85 -1.58 2.99 -9.00
C PHE A 85 -2.22 1.76 -9.61
N VAL A 86 -2.83 0.95 -8.76
CA VAL A 86 -3.59 -0.22 -9.19
C VAL A 86 -5.07 0.01 -8.92
N TYR A 87 -5.91 -0.55 -9.75
CA TYR A 87 -7.35 -0.38 -9.67
C TYR A 87 -8.08 -1.71 -9.49
N GLU A 88 -7.37 -2.80 -9.72
CA GLU A 88 -7.81 -4.16 -9.45
C GLU A 88 -6.64 -5.02 -9.00
N LEU A 89 -6.88 -5.96 -8.10
CA LEU A 89 -5.91 -6.96 -7.69
C LEU A 89 -6.49 -8.36 -7.85
N GLY A 90 -5.84 -9.16 -8.67
CA GLY A 90 -6.22 -10.56 -8.87
C GLY A 90 -6.16 -11.36 -7.58
N GLY A 91 -7.08 -12.32 -7.43
CA GLY A 91 -7.16 -13.18 -6.25
C GLY A 91 -7.80 -12.55 -5.04
N LEU A 92 -8.14 -11.26 -5.07
CA LEU A 92 -8.79 -10.54 -3.99
C LEU A 92 -10.23 -10.16 -4.34
N GLN A 93 -10.97 -9.71 -3.34
CA GLN A 93 -12.31 -9.17 -3.51
C GLN A 93 -12.24 -7.72 -4.02
N SER A 94 -13.40 -7.06 -4.13
CA SER A 94 -13.45 -5.66 -4.54
C SER A 94 -12.70 -4.76 -3.56
N PHE A 95 -12.27 -3.58 -4.05
CA PHE A 95 -11.61 -2.59 -3.22
C PHE A 95 -12.40 -2.29 -1.93
N ASN A 96 -13.70 -2.05 -2.05
CA ASN A 96 -14.52 -1.70 -0.88
C ASN A 96 -14.55 -2.81 0.16
N ARG A 97 -14.59 -4.07 -0.25
CA ARG A 97 -14.56 -5.22 0.67
C ARG A 97 -13.19 -5.38 1.32
N GLU A 98 -12.12 -5.27 0.55
CA GLU A 98 -10.76 -5.35 1.10
C GLU A 98 -10.47 -4.17 2.04
N LEU A 99 -11.00 -2.99 1.76
CA LEU A 99 -10.84 -1.82 2.62
C LEU A 99 -11.43 -2.05 4.03
N LEU A 100 -12.51 -2.82 4.13
CA LEU A 100 -13.07 -3.20 5.44
C LEU A 100 -12.10 -4.04 6.29
N ARG A 101 -11.18 -4.74 5.66
CA ARG A 101 -10.16 -5.56 6.31
C ARG A 101 -8.84 -4.82 6.50
N ALA A 102 -8.68 -3.64 5.90
CA ALA A 102 -7.45 -2.88 5.95
C ALA A 102 -7.08 -2.50 7.38
N LYS A 103 -5.78 -2.54 7.66
CA LYS A 103 -5.23 -2.00 8.89
C LYS A 103 -4.90 -0.54 8.68
N LYS A 104 -5.26 0.31 9.63
CA LYS A 104 -4.85 1.72 9.60
C LYS A 104 -3.56 1.86 10.39
N LEU A 105 -2.45 2.05 9.68
CA LEU A 105 -1.14 2.15 10.27
C LEU A 105 -0.65 3.60 10.29
N PRO A 106 0.09 3.99 11.33
CA PRO A 106 0.70 5.32 11.38
C PRO A 106 1.80 5.43 10.33
N PHE A 107 1.82 6.55 9.62
CA PHE A 107 2.84 6.87 8.64
C PHE A 107 3.08 8.37 8.65
N HIS A 108 4.18 8.83 9.27
CA HIS A 108 4.55 10.24 9.40
C HIS A 108 3.39 11.14 9.88
N GLY A 109 2.68 10.72 10.92
CA GLY A 109 1.56 11.47 11.49
C GLY A 109 0.22 11.26 10.81
N LEU A 110 0.16 10.54 9.69
CA LEU A 110 -1.06 10.12 9.04
C LEU A 110 -1.42 8.71 9.46
N LYS A 111 -2.70 8.37 9.33
CA LYS A 111 -3.15 6.97 9.37
C LYS A 111 -3.47 6.52 7.96
N VAL A 112 -2.73 5.52 7.49
CA VAL A 112 -2.81 5.03 6.11
C VAL A 112 -3.44 3.63 6.11
N PRO A 113 -4.48 3.39 5.29
CA PRO A 113 -5.03 2.05 5.14
C PRO A 113 -4.02 1.15 4.43
N VAL A 114 -3.80 -0.03 5.00
CA VAL A 114 -2.79 -0.98 4.52
C VAL A 114 -3.42 -2.36 4.38
N LEU A 115 -3.22 -3.01 3.24
CA LEU A 115 -3.71 -4.37 3.01
C LEU A 115 -2.98 -5.34 3.96
N PRO A 116 -3.70 -6.18 4.73
CA PRO A 116 -3.06 -7.12 5.66
C PRO A 116 -2.14 -8.12 4.96
N LEU A 117 -1.13 -8.61 5.66
CA LEU A 117 -0.13 -9.54 5.11
C LEU A 117 -0.76 -10.79 4.48
N GLU A 118 -1.80 -11.35 5.09
CA GLU A 118 -2.49 -12.54 4.58
C GLU A 118 -3.11 -12.27 3.21
N ARG A 119 -3.62 -11.06 3.02
CA ARG A 119 -4.25 -10.66 1.76
C ARG A 119 -3.21 -10.36 0.69
N ILE A 120 -2.09 -9.75 1.07
CA ILE A 120 -0.94 -9.53 0.16
C ILE A 120 -0.42 -10.87 -0.33
N CYS A 121 -0.24 -11.82 0.58
CA CYS A 121 0.20 -13.18 0.26
C CYS A 121 -0.73 -13.83 -0.77
N LYS A 122 -2.04 -13.76 -0.53
CA LYS A 122 -3.05 -14.34 -1.42
C LYS A 122 -3.00 -13.74 -2.82
N SER A 123 -2.84 -12.41 -2.95
CA SER A 123 -2.74 -11.77 -4.26
C SER A 123 -1.49 -12.21 -5.03
N LYS A 124 -0.38 -12.43 -4.33
CA LYS A 124 0.87 -12.89 -4.95
C LYS A 124 0.82 -14.35 -5.38
N GLU A 125 0.13 -15.19 -4.62
CA GLU A 125 -0.02 -16.61 -4.94
C GLU A 125 -0.69 -16.83 -6.30
N LEU A 126 -1.64 -15.97 -6.68
CA LEU A 126 -2.31 -16.07 -7.96
C LEU A 126 -1.36 -15.83 -9.15
N VAL A 127 -0.43 -14.89 -9.02
CA VAL A 127 0.52 -14.53 -10.09
C VAL A 127 1.69 -15.50 -10.16
N ALA A 128 2.20 -15.95 -9.01
CA ALA A 128 3.24 -16.97 -8.83
C ALA A 128 4.50 -16.81 -9.70
N ARG A 129 4.95 -15.57 -9.95
CA ARG A 129 6.25 -15.30 -10.57
C ARG A 129 7.38 -15.67 -9.60
N ASP A 130 8.61 -15.89 -10.10
CA ASP A 130 9.74 -16.27 -9.25
C ASP A 130 10.00 -15.27 -8.11
N LYS A 131 9.96 -13.96 -8.41
CA LYS A 131 10.08 -12.93 -7.38
C LYS A 131 8.94 -12.97 -6.35
N ASP A 132 7.74 -13.37 -6.77
CA ASP A 132 6.59 -13.49 -5.88
C ASP A 132 6.72 -14.68 -4.94
N LYS A 133 7.37 -15.76 -5.38
CA LYS A 133 7.65 -16.92 -4.51
C LYS A 133 8.53 -16.56 -3.32
N LEU A 134 9.58 -15.76 -3.55
CA LEU A 134 10.41 -15.24 -2.46
C LEU A 134 9.62 -14.31 -1.54
N HIS A 135 8.86 -13.41 -2.09
CA HIS A 135 8.01 -12.49 -1.33
C HIS A 135 7.00 -13.25 -0.47
N ILE A 136 6.34 -14.26 -1.03
CA ILE A 136 5.40 -15.13 -0.31
C ILE A 136 6.10 -15.80 0.87
N LEU A 137 7.29 -16.33 0.65
CA LEU A 137 8.07 -16.98 1.70
C LEU A 137 8.38 -16.03 2.86
N LEU A 138 8.84 -14.81 2.54
CA LEU A 138 9.16 -13.79 3.53
C LEU A 138 7.92 -13.35 4.32
N ILE A 139 6.79 -13.18 3.64
CA ILE A 139 5.52 -12.82 4.29
C ILE A 139 5.06 -13.94 5.24
N ARG A 140 5.12 -15.19 4.79
CA ARG A 140 4.74 -16.35 5.61
C ARG A 140 5.60 -16.48 6.86
N GLN A 141 6.90 -16.18 6.76
CA GLN A 141 7.78 -16.18 7.93
C GLN A 141 7.33 -15.15 8.97
N VAL A 142 7.00 -13.93 8.55
CA VAL A 142 6.52 -12.89 9.46
C VAL A 142 5.18 -13.26 10.09
N LEU A 143 4.25 -13.80 9.29
CA LEU A 143 2.96 -14.28 9.81
C LEU A 143 3.13 -15.37 10.86
N LYS A 144 4.05 -16.29 10.65
CA LYS A 144 4.37 -17.37 11.60
C LYS A 144 4.93 -16.80 12.89
N LEU A 145 5.85 -15.84 12.82
CA LEU A 145 6.42 -15.19 13.99
C LEU A 145 5.37 -14.41 14.79
N LYS A 146 4.46 -13.71 14.11
CA LYS A 146 3.37 -12.98 14.75
C LYS A 146 2.43 -13.92 15.51
N LYS A 147 2.08 -15.07 14.93
CA LYS A 147 1.26 -16.09 15.60
C LYS A 147 1.95 -16.64 16.85
N SER A 148 3.26 -16.91 16.78
CA SER A 148 4.04 -17.38 17.92
C SER A 148 4.08 -16.35 19.05
N ALA A 149 4.26 -15.07 18.73
CA ALA A 149 4.25 -13.98 19.70
C ALA A 149 2.88 -13.85 20.38
N GLU A 150 1.79 -13.93 19.63
CA GLU A 150 0.43 -13.89 20.19
C GLU A 150 0.17 -15.04 21.16
N ARG A 151 0.63 -16.26 20.83
CA ARG A 151 0.49 -17.44 21.72
C ARG A 151 1.27 -17.26 23.02
N THR A 152 2.43 -16.61 22.99
CA THR A 152 3.27 -16.37 24.15
C THR A 152 2.66 -15.33 25.08
N VAL A 153 1.93 -14.33 24.54
CA VAL A 153 1.35 -13.21 25.29
C VAL A 153 -0.01 -13.57 25.90
N ARG A 154 -0.71 -14.59 25.38
CA ARG A 154 -2.01 -14.98 25.92
C ARG A 154 -1.85 -15.55 27.33
N PRO A 155 -2.54 -14.98 28.36
CA PRO A 155 -2.49 -15.57 29.70
C PRO A 155 -3.03 -16.99 29.67
N ARG A 156 -2.34 -17.90 30.34
CA ARG A 156 -2.83 -19.26 30.57
C ARG A 156 -4.08 -19.18 31.44
N ARG A 157 -5.18 -19.74 30.95
CA ARG A 157 -6.36 -19.95 31.77
C ARG A 157 -6.14 -21.07 32.77
#